data_3d062c43aa8a284059e0f6ed2884a4e8
#
_entry.id   3d062c43aa8a284059e0f6ed2884a4e8
#
_cell.length_a   1.000
_cell.length_b   1.000
_cell.length_c   1.000
_cell.angle_alpha   90.00
_cell.angle_beta   90.00
_cell.angle_gamma   90.00
#
_symmetry.space_group_name_H-M   'P 1'
#
loop_
_entity.id
_entity.type
_entity.pdbx_description
1 polymer ?
#
loop_
_entity_poly.entity_id
_entity_poly.type
_entity_poly.pdbx_seq_one_letter_code
_entity_poly.pdbx_strand_id
1 'polypeptide(L)'
;MTSYEFSEIEEEAKAAAVDAFIAKPLFRSRLTATLRQFTSGRKENTARNYLEKLSEADYTGKRILLVEDNELNREIGVEILQMTGAEVETAENGKIAVEKVEASPEGLYDLVFMDIQMPVMNGYEATAAIRSLPGEKGKLPIVAMTANAFAEDVQLAKNTGMNGHIAKPLDMNKLNDVLENWL
;
A
#
# COMPACT_ATOMS: atom_id res chain seq x y z
N MET A 1 11.01 31.27 16.27
CA MET A 1 12.26 30.92 15.58
C MET A 1 12.65 32.09 14.72
N THR A 2 13.74 32.73 15.07
CA THR A 2 14.29 33.87 14.33
C THR A 2 15.16 33.35 13.18
N SER A 3 15.40 34.21 12.18
CA SER A 3 16.24 33.87 11.00
C SER A 3 17.70 33.48 11.37
N TYR A 4 18.16 33.80 12.55
CA TYR A 4 19.48 33.46 13.07
C TYR A 4 19.61 31.98 13.47
N GLU A 5 18.58 31.41 14.06
CA GLU A 5 18.57 29.99 14.46
C GLU A 5 18.50 29.04 13.24
N PHE A 6 18.03 29.55 12.11
CA PHE A 6 17.89 28.74 10.90
C PHE A 6 19.24 28.53 10.19
N SER A 7 20.11 29.53 10.20
CA SER A 7 21.44 29.46 9.57
C SER A 7 22.43 28.57 10.34
N GLU A 8 22.36 28.51 11.66
CA GLU A 8 23.19 27.62 12.47
C GLU A 8 22.81 26.13 12.26
N ILE A 9 21.52 25.84 12.20
CA ILE A 9 21.01 24.50 11.92
C ILE A 9 21.37 24.05 10.49
N GLU A 10 21.42 24.99 9.55
CA GLU A 10 21.80 24.71 8.16
C GLU A 10 23.28 24.31 8.02
N GLU A 11 24.19 24.97 8.74
CA GLU A 11 25.60 24.61 8.75
C GLU A 11 25.87 23.27 9.46
N GLU A 12 25.22 23.01 10.58
CA GLU A 12 25.32 21.72 11.28
C GLU A 12 24.74 20.55 10.45
N ALA A 13 23.64 20.78 9.77
CA ALA A 13 23.03 19.77 8.91
C ALA A 13 23.91 19.44 7.69
N LYS A 14 24.55 20.45 7.09
CA LYS A 14 25.53 20.24 6.01
C LYS A 14 26.77 19.50 6.50
N ALA A 15 27.26 19.79 7.71
CA ALA A 15 28.38 19.08 8.32
C ALA A 15 28.03 17.61 8.65
N ALA A 16 26.76 17.31 8.94
CA ALA A 16 26.24 15.97 9.18
C ALA A 16 25.84 15.20 7.89
N ALA A 17 26.18 15.73 6.69
CA ALA A 17 25.81 15.16 5.41
C ALA A 17 24.28 14.90 5.24
N VAL A 18 23.47 15.82 5.77
CA VAL A 18 22.02 15.82 5.56
C VAL A 18 21.73 16.48 4.22
N ASP A 19 21.10 15.75 3.31
CA ASP A 19 20.82 16.22 1.94
C ASP A 19 19.75 17.31 1.88
N ALA A 20 18.78 17.30 2.81
CA ALA A 20 17.77 18.35 2.96
C ALA A 20 17.11 18.35 4.32
N PHE A 21 16.48 19.47 4.67
CA PHE A 21 15.63 19.60 5.84
C PHE A 21 14.35 20.36 5.52
N ILE A 22 13.28 20.00 6.21
CA ILE A 22 11.98 20.61 6.04
C ILE A 22 11.51 21.15 7.38
N ALA A 23 11.24 22.46 7.44
CA ALA A 23 10.74 23.10 8.66
C ALA A 23 9.29 22.68 8.95
N LYS A 24 9.01 22.42 10.23
CA LYS A 24 7.62 22.24 10.71
C LYS A 24 6.90 23.60 10.76
N PRO A 25 5.61 23.66 10.43
CA PRO A 25 4.70 22.58 10.07
C PRO A 25 4.93 22.06 8.65
N LEU A 26 4.76 20.74 8.48
CA LEU A 26 4.94 20.03 7.23
C LEU A 26 3.76 20.31 6.29
N PHE A 27 3.95 21.21 5.33
CA PHE A 27 2.97 21.43 4.27
C PHE A 27 3.27 20.50 3.08
N ARG A 28 2.23 19.86 2.53
CA ARG A 28 2.30 18.95 1.37
C ARG A 28 3.09 19.58 0.19
N SER A 29 2.85 20.85 -0.08
CA SER A 29 3.56 21.61 -1.14
C SER A 29 5.06 21.71 -0.91
N ARG A 30 5.51 21.94 0.34
CA ARG A 30 6.94 22.00 0.69
C ARG A 30 7.60 20.63 0.63
N LEU A 31 6.94 19.61 1.18
CA LEU A 31 7.43 18.24 1.09
C LEU A 31 7.62 17.81 -0.37
N THR A 32 6.61 18.03 -1.22
CA THR A 32 6.66 17.71 -2.65
C THR A 32 7.76 18.49 -3.38
N ALA A 33 7.93 19.77 -3.08
CA ALA A 33 8.96 20.59 -3.70
C ALA A 33 10.38 20.13 -3.31
N THR A 34 10.60 19.82 -2.02
CA THR A 34 11.89 19.32 -1.54
C THR A 34 12.21 17.95 -2.13
N LEU A 35 11.26 17.02 -2.12
CA LEU A 35 11.43 15.70 -2.74
C LEU A 35 11.73 15.81 -4.24
N ARG A 36 11.07 16.70 -4.97
CA ARG A 36 11.36 16.96 -6.40
C ARG A 36 12.79 17.43 -6.63
N GLN A 37 13.35 18.26 -5.75
CA GLN A 37 14.75 18.74 -5.85
C GLN A 37 15.78 17.60 -5.76
N PHE A 38 15.48 16.55 -4.97
CA PHE A 38 16.37 15.39 -4.78
C PHE A 38 16.13 14.26 -5.77
N THR A 39 14.93 14.18 -6.37
CA THR A 39 14.60 13.16 -7.37
C THR A 39 15.00 13.56 -8.80
N SER A 40 15.31 14.83 -9.05
CA SER A 40 15.59 15.38 -10.41
C SER A 40 16.82 14.82 -11.13
N GLY A 41 17.53 13.85 -10.58
CA GLY A 41 18.74 13.30 -11.22
C GLY A 41 18.77 11.81 -11.45
N ARG A 42 17.98 10.99 -10.75
CA ARG A 42 18.08 9.52 -10.86
C ARG A 42 16.80 8.71 -10.57
N LYS A 43 15.80 9.26 -9.91
CA LYS A 43 14.55 8.53 -9.54
C LYS A 43 13.30 8.95 -10.32
N GLU A 44 13.29 10.11 -10.98
CA GLU A 44 12.13 10.54 -11.77
C GLU A 44 11.86 9.59 -12.95
N ASN A 45 12.91 9.10 -13.61
CA ASN A 45 12.73 8.10 -14.69
C ASN A 45 12.17 6.77 -14.16
N THR A 46 12.52 6.39 -12.94
CA THR A 46 12.10 5.10 -12.38
C THR A 46 10.64 5.15 -11.92
N ALA A 47 10.26 6.13 -11.12
CA ALA A 47 8.87 6.27 -10.64
C ALA A 47 7.90 6.59 -11.79
N ARG A 48 8.34 7.41 -12.78
CA ARG A 48 7.56 7.73 -13.95
C ARG A 48 7.34 6.51 -14.85
N ASN A 49 8.39 5.71 -15.09
CA ASN A 49 8.29 4.45 -15.82
C ASN A 49 7.36 3.43 -15.13
N TYR A 50 7.25 3.45 -13.79
CA TYR A 50 6.36 2.54 -13.06
C TYR A 50 4.91 2.99 -13.09
N LEU A 51 4.64 4.29 -12.97
CA LEU A 51 3.31 4.84 -13.15
C LEU A 51 2.83 4.66 -14.60
N GLU A 52 3.72 4.81 -15.58
CA GLU A 52 3.44 4.52 -16.99
C GLU A 52 3.11 3.04 -17.18
N LYS A 53 3.89 2.10 -16.64
CA LYS A 53 3.58 0.66 -16.68
C LYS A 53 2.26 0.30 -16.02
N LEU A 54 1.96 0.86 -14.84
CA LEU A 54 0.67 0.63 -14.18
C LEU A 54 -0.50 1.20 -14.99
N SER A 55 -0.30 2.32 -15.67
CA SER A 55 -1.32 2.92 -16.54
C SER A 55 -1.46 2.20 -17.89
N GLU A 56 -0.47 1.40 -18.31
CA GLU A 56 -0.54 0.53 -19.48
C GLU A 56 -1.22 -0.82 -19.16
N ALA A 57 -1.27 -1.20 -17.88
CA ALA A 57 -2.00 -2.38 -17.45
C ALA A 57 -3.51 -2.14 -17.55
N ASP A 58 -4.24 -3.09 -18.09
CA ASP A 58 -5.69 -3.04 -18.22
C ASP A 58 -6.33 -4.18 -17.44
N TYR A 59 -6.73 -3.86 -16.21
CA TYR A 59 -7.50 -4.76 -15.35
C TYR A 59 -8.98 -4.36 -15.28
N THR A 60 -9.51 -3.83 -16.39
CA THR A 60 -10.94 -3.49 -16.53
C THR A 60 -11.80 -4.75 -16.28
N GLY A 61 -12.80 -4.61 -15.43
CA GLY A 61 -13.68 -5.71 -15.02
C GLY A 61 -13.13 -6.58 -13.88
N LYS A 62 -11.91 -6.31 -13.42
CA LYS A 62 -11.37 -6.91 -12.19
C LYS A 62 -11.75 -6.10 -10.97
N ARG A 63 -12.07 -6.76 -9.86
CA ARG A 63 -12.46 -6.12 -8.62
C ARG A 63 -11.53 -6.48 -7.47
N ILE A 64 -10.96 -5.45 -6.86
CA ILE A 64 -9.99 -5.55 -5.76
C ILE A 64 -10.66 -5.04 -4.49
N LEU A 65 -10.51 -5.79 -3.38
CA LEU A 65 -10.84 -5.32 -2.04
C LEU A 65 -9.57 -4.84 -1.34
N LEU A 66 -9.49 -3.54 -1.06
CA LEU A 66 -8.40 -2.92 -0.32
C LEU A 66 -8.80 -2.76 1.15
N VAL A 67 -8.09 -3.43 2.04
CA VAL A 67 -8.35 -3.40 3.50
C VAL A 67 -7.22 -2.65 4.18
N GLU A 68 -7.52 -1.47 4.72
CA GLU A 68 -6.56 -0.53 5.31
C GLU A 68 -7.29 0.35 6.32
N ASP A 69 -6.83 0.43 7.55
CA ASP A 69 -7.48 1.22 8.61
C ASP A 69 -7.17 2.72 8.50
N ASN A 70 -5.98 3.09 8.05
CA ASN A 70 -5.59 4.48 7.88
C ASN A 70 -6.24 5.09 6.63
N GLU A 71 -7.09 6.12 6.82
CA GLU A 71 -7.85 6.77 5.76
C GLU A 71 -6.95 7.30 4.63
N LEU A 72 -5.85 7.97 4.96
CA LEU A 72 -4.93 8.52 3.96
C LEU A 72 -4.24 7.42 3.14
N ASN A 73 -3.78 6.34 3.79
CA ASN A 73 -3.17 5.20 3.09
C ASN A 73 -4.20 4.51 2.18
N ARG A 74 -5.44 4.40 2.65
CA ARG A 74 -6.55 3.82 1.90
C ARG A 74 -6.88 4.63 0.65
N GLU A 75 -6.97 5.97 0.77
CA GLU A 75 -7.18 6.87 -0.37
C GLU A 75 -6.05 6.74 -1.41
N ILE A 76 -4.80 6.77 -0.96
CA ILE A 76 -3.63 6.62 -1.84
C ILE A 76 -3.65 5.25 -2.53
N GLY A 77 -3.97 4.18 -1.80
CA GLY A 77 -4.06 2.83 -2.35
C GLY A 77 -5.15 2.71 -3.41
N VAL A 78 -6.32 3.31 -3.17
CA VAL A 78 -7.42 3.37 -4.15
C VAL A 78 -6.99 4.10 -5.42
N GLU A 79 -6.41 5.31 -5.30
CA GLU A 79 -5.94 6.08 -6.45
C GLU A 79 -4.96 5.27 -7.32
N ILE A 80 -4.00 4.60 -6.68
CA ILE A 80 -2.98 3.80 -7.38
C ILE A 80 -3.61 2.61 -8.09
N LEU A 81 -4.47 1.86 -7.41
CA LEU A 81 -5.09 0.66 -7.99
C LEU A 81 -6.08 1.01 -9.11
N GLN A 82 -6.83 2.10 -8.99
CA GLN A 82 -7.75 2.57 -10.03
C GLN A 82 -7.05 3.04 -11.31
N MET A 83 -5.77 3.45 -11.23
CA MET A 83 -4.98 3.78 -12.44
C MET A 83 -4.81 2.58 -13.37
N THR A 84 -4.96 1.36 -12.88
CA THR A 84 -4.87 0.11 -13.66
C THR A 84 -6.19 -0.30 -14.34
N GLY A 85 -7.25 0.49 -14.18
CA GLY A 85 -8.58 0.16 -14.68
C GLY A 85 -9.41 -0.77 -13.80
N ALA A 86 -8.84 -1.31 -12.70
CA ALA A 86 -9.56 -2.17 -11.77
C ALA A 86 -10.60 -1.41 -10.94
N GLU A 87 -11.71 -2.07 -10.62
CA GLU A 87 -12.66 -1.57 -9.63
C GLU A 87 -12.12 -1.82 -8.23
N VAL A 88 -12.10 -0.79 -7.38
CA VAL A 88 -11.59 -0.90 -6.02
C VAL A 88 -12.69 -0.65 -5.02
N GLU A 89 -12.92 -1.63 -4.15
CA GLU A 89 -13.77 -1.51 -2.97
C GLU A 89 -12.91 -1.51 -1.71
N THR A 90 -13.32 -0.82 -0.65
CA THR A 90 -12.49 -0.65 0.54
C THR A 90 -13.15 -1.21 1.79
N ALA A 91 -12.31 -1.61 2.77
CA ALA A 91 -12.72 -1.92 4.13
C ALA A 91 -11.73 -1.29 5.12
N GLU A 92 -12.21 -0.77 6.24
CA GLU A 92 -11.39 -0.06 7.23
C GLU A 92 -10.88 -0.97 8.36
N ASN A 93 -11.23 -2.25 8.35
CA ASN A 93 -10.73 -3.28 9.27
C ASN A 93 -11.04 -4.68 8.74
N GLY A 94 -10.42 -5.68 9.37
CA GLY A 94 -10.60 -7.07 8.98
C GLY A 94 -12.02 -7.59 9.10
N LYS A 95 -12.80 -7.11 10.09
CA LYS A 95 -14.19 -7.55 10.29
C LYS A 95 -15.06 -7.12 9.10
N ILE A 96 -14.98 -5.86 8.69
CA ILE A 96 -15.72 -5.35 7.54
C ILE A 96 -15.29 -6.09 6.25
N ALA A 97 -14.01 -6.41 6.11
CA ALA A 97 -13.52 -7.18 4.97
C ALA A 97 -14.17 -8.58 4.90
N VAL A 98 -14.22 -9.29 6.04
CA VAL A 98 -14.89 -10.60 6.13
C VAL A 98 -16.36 -10.49 5.79
N GLU A 99 -17.08 -9.54 6.38
CA GLU A 99 -18.52 -9.31 6.13
C GLU A 99 -18.78 -9.03 4.64
N LYS A 100 -17.96 -8.23 3.99
CA LYS A 100 -18.06 -7.92 2.55
C LYS A 100 -17.85 -9.17 1.70
N VAL A 101 -16.81 -9.95 1.96
CA VAL A 101 -16.52 -11.18 1.22
C VAL A 101 -17.63 -12.21 1.45
N GLU A 102 -18.12 -12.35 2.69
CA GLU A 102 -19.20 -13.29 3.03
C GLU A 102 -20.52 -12.92 2.33
N ALA A 103 -20.87 -11.63 2.31
CA ALA A 103 -22.12 -11.16 1.70
C ALA A 103 -22.06 -11.07 0.17
N SER A 104 -20.86 -11.05 -0.44
CA SER A 104 -20.69 -10.93 -1.87
C SER A 104 -21.14 -12.20 -2.63
N PRO A 105 -21.52 -12.10 -3.90
CA PRO A 105 -21.56 -13.27 -4.79
C PRO A 105 -20.19 -13.94 -4.91
N GLU A 106 -20.16 -15.24 -5.18
CA GLU A 106 -18.88 -15.92 -5.50
C GLU A 106 -18.23 -15.31 -6.73
N GLY A 107 -16.93 -15.11 -6.66
CA GLY A 107 -16.15 -14.50 -7.76
C GLY A 107 -16.35 -13.01 -7.95
N LEU A 108 -16.96 -12.29 -6.98
CA LEU A 108 -17.09 -10.84 -7.06
C LEU A 108 -15.72 -10.15 -6.94
N TYR A 109 -14.90 -10.60 -6.01
CA TYR A 109 -13.54 -10.08 -5.82
C TYR A 109 -12.53 -11.01 -6.46
N ASP A 110 -11.59 -10.45 -7.20
CA ASP A 110 -10.47 -11.18 -7.81
C ASP A 110 -9.24 -11.21 -6.90
N LEU A 111 -9.06 -10.16 -6.07
CA LEU A 111 -7.89 -10.00 -5.20
C LEU A 111 -8.24 -9.18 -3.95
N VAL A 112 -7.63 -9.53 -2.82
CA VAL A 112 -7.66 -8.74 -1.59
C VAL A 112 -6.26 -8.25 -1.23
N PHE A 113 -6.09 -6.95 -1.07
CA PHE A 113 -4.95 -6.39 -0.35
C PHE A 113 -5.35 -6.20 1.12
N MET A 114 -4.64 -6.86 2.01
CA MET A 114 -4.99 -6.94 3.43
C MET A 114 -3.88 -6.36 4.30
N ASP A 115 -4.15 -5.22 4.94
CA ASP A 115 -3.26 -4.76 6.02
C ASP A 115 -3.24 -5.77 7.16
N ILE A 116 -2.06 -6.00 7.71
CA ILE A 116 -1.89 -6.92 8.84
C ILE A 116 -2.30 -6.25 10.15
N GLN A 117 -1.86 -5.02 10.38
CA GLN A 117 -2.02 -4.34 11.67
C GLN A 117 -3.21 -3.37 11.64
N MET A 118 -4.37 -3.87 12.01
CA MET A 118 -5.61 -3.10 12.08
C MET A 118 -6.33 -3.29 13.41
N PRO A 119 -7.09 -2.28 13.88
CA PRO A 119 -7.97 -2.42 15.03
C PRO A 119 -9.17 -3.33 14.73
N VAL A 120 -9.89 -3.74 15.76
CA VAL A 120 -11.10 -4.58 15.73
C VAL A 120 -10.82 -6.03 15.31
N MET A 121 -10.23 -6.24 14.14
CA MET A 121 -9.81 -7.54 13.62
C MET A 121 -8.59 -7.31 12.73
N ASN A 122 -7.48 -7.95 13.05
CA ASN A 122 -6.24 -7.85 12.29
C ASN A 122 -6.30 -8.69 10.99
N GLY A 123 -5.32 -8.48 10.09
CA GLY A 123 -5.31 -9.13 8.78
C GLY A 123 -5.17 -10.66 8.85
N TYR A 124 -4.49 -11.19 9.85
CA TYR A 124 -4.36 -12.64 10.02
C TYR A 124 -5.69 -13.28 10.44
N GLU A 125 -6.38 -12.67 11.40
CA GLU A 125 -7.70 -13.12 11.85
C GLU A 125 -8.73 -13.05 10.70
N ALA A 126 -8.72 -11.95 9.94
CA ALA A 126 -9.58 -11.77 8.78
C ALA A 126 -9.29 -12.82 7.70
N THR A 127 -8.02 -13.09 7.43
CA THR A 127 -7.63 -14.12 6.45
C THR A 127 -8.11 -15.51 6.88
N ALA A 128 -7.89 -15.88 8.15
CA ALA A 128 -8.35 -17.15 8.67
C ALA A 128 -9.87 -17.29 8.57
N ALA A 129 -10.63 -16.23 8.87
CA ALA A 129 -12.09 -16.20 8.71
C ALA A 129 -12.50 -16.36 7.25
N ILE A 130 -11.89 -15.63 6.31
CA ILE A 130 -12.19 -15.77 4.88
C ILE A 130 -11.85 -17.17 4.37
N ARG A 131 -10.73 -17.76 4.81
CA ARG A 131 -10.34 -19.15 4.43
C ARG A 131 -11.33 -20.20 4.93
N SER A 132 -12.10 -19.90 5.96
CA SER A 132 -13.15 -20.77 6.50
C SER A 132 -14.46 -20.67 5.74
N LEU A 133 -14.62 -19.70 4.83
CA LEU A 133 -15.82 -19.55 4.03
C LEU A 133 -15.92 -20.68 2.98
N PRO A 134 -17.15 -21.14 2.68
CA PRO A 134 -17.35 -22.20 1.69
C PRO A 134 -17.07 -21.71 0.26
N GLY A 135 -16.84 -22.67 -0.64
CA GLY A 135 -16.72 -22.42 -2.07
C GLY A 135 -15.47 -21.64 -2.49
N GLU A 136 -15.58 -20.83 -3.53
CA GLU A 136 -14.47 -20.07 -4.09
C GLU A 136 -14.06 -18.88 -3.20
N LYS A 137 -14.95 -18.41 -2.32
CA LYS A 137 -14.62 -17.33 -1.36
C LYS A 137 -13.45 -17.69 -0.47
N GLY A 138 -13.38 -18.92 0.02
CA GLY A 138 -12.25 -19.41 0.82
C GLY A 138 -10.93 -19.51 0.06
N LYS A 139 -10.95 -19.46 -1.27
CA LYS A 139 -9.77 -19.53 -2.14
C LYS A 139 -9.33 -18.17 -2.70
N LEU A 140 -10.11 -17.11 -2.41
CA LEU A 140 -9.84 -15.75 -2.89
C LEU A 140 -8.39 -15.36 -2.62
N PRO A 141 -7.62 -14.89 -3.62
CA PRO A 141 -6.26 -14.43 -3.43
C PRO A 141 -6.20 -13.29 -2.40
N ILE A 142 -5.34 -13.44 -1.38
CA ILE A 142 -5.13 -12.44 -0.33
C ILE A 142 -3.64 -12.13 -0.25
N VAL A 143 -3.28 -10.87 -0.46
CA VAL A 143 -1.90 -10.37 -0.37
C VAL A 143 -1.78 -9.46 0.84
N ALA A 144 -0.85 -9.80 1.74
CA ALA A 144 -0.58 -9.01 2.93
C ALA A 144 0.05 -7.66 2.58
N MET A 145 -0.39 -6.60 3.23
CA MET A 145 0.30 -5.32 3.29
C MET A 145 0.94 -5.18 4.68
N THR A 146 2.27 -5.03 4.77
CA THR A 146 2.98 -5.00 6.04
C THR A 146 3.94 -3.82 6.14
N ALA A 147 4.01 -3.19 7.31
CA ALA A 147 5.02 -2.16 7.58
C ALA A 147 6.44 -2.75 7.65
N ASN A 148 6.57 -4.04 7.97
CA ASN A 148 7.84 -4.75 8.09
C ASN A 148 7.80 -6.04 7.27
N ALA A 149 8.78 -6.20 6.38
CA ALA A 149 8.95 -7.42 5.58
C ALA A 149 9.97 -8.37 6.23
N PHE A 150 9.91 -8.56 7.56
CA PHE A 150 10.77 -9.56 8.21
C PHE A 150 10.34 -10.98 7.84
N ALA A 151 11.31 -11.88 7.81
CA ALA A 151 11.07 -13.28 7.41
C ALA A 151 9.99 -13.97 8.28
N GLU A 152 9.87 -13.58 9.54
CA GLU A 152 8.87 -14.09 10.48
C GLU A 152 7.45 -13.67 10.10
N ASP A 153 7.25 -12.39 9.72
CA ASP A 153 5.94 -11.88 9.28
C ASP A 153 5.50 -12.52 7.97
N VAL A 154 6.44 -12.71 7.04
CA VAL A 154 6.21 -13.41 5.77
C VAL A 154 5.79 -14.86 5.99
N GLN A 155 6.47 -15.55 6.91
CA GLN A 155 6.14 -16.95 7.24
C GLN A 155 4.78 -17.07 7.92
N LEU A 156 4.45 -16.13 8.83
CA LEU A 156 3.16 -16.09 9.50
C LEU A 156 2.03 -15.82 8.51
N ALA A 157 2.21 -14.89 7.57
CA ALA A 157 1.25 -14.61 6.52
C ALA A 157 0.96 -15.87 5.68
N LYS A 158 2.01 -16.60 5.27
CA LYS A 158 1.85 -17.87 4.55
C LYS A 158 1.12 -18.93 5.37
N ASN A 159 1.47 -19.08 6.65
CA ASN A 159 0.85 -20.08 7.53
C ASN A 159 -0.63 -19.79 7.78
N THR A 160 -1.02 -18.52 7.72
CA THR A 160 -2.43 -18.10 7.84
C THR A 160 -3.21 -18.28 6.53
N GLY A 161 -2.53 -18.59 5.43
CA GLY A 161 -3.14 -18.84 4.14
C GLY A 161 -3.16 -17.62 3.21
N MET A 162 -2.34 -16.60 3.47
CA MET A 162 -2.12 -15.50 2.52
C MET A 162 -1.27 -15.97 1.34
N ASN A 163 -1.55 -15.44 0.16
CA ASN A 163 -0.94 -15.85 -1.10
C ASN A 163 0.35 -15.09 -1.43
N GLY A 164 0.52 -13.90 -0.85
CA GLY A 164 1.69 -13.05 -1.08
C GLY A 164 1.82 -11.96 -0.02
N HIS A 165 2.82 -11.13 -0.18
CA HIS A 165 3.01 -9.96 0.69
C HIS A 165 3.64 -8.80 -0.09
N ILE A 166 3.31 -7.57 0.33
CA ILE A 166 3.91 -6.33 -0.16
C ILE A 166 4.22 -5.43 1.04
N ALA A 167 5.39 -4.80 1.02
CA ALA A 167 5.79 -3.86 2.08
C ALA A 167 5.12 -2.50 1.90
N LYS A 168 4.76 -1.86 3.00
CA LYS A 168 4.37 -0.45 3.04
C LYS A 168 5.61 0.45 3.20
N PRO A 169 5.69 1.64 2.57
CA PRO A 169 4.74 2.15 1.59
C PRO A 169 4.73 1.28 0.32
N LEU A 170 3.58 1.24 -0.38
CA LEU A 170 3.40 0.39 -1.56
C LEU A 170 4.50 0.65 -2.59
N ASP A 171 5.35 -0.35 -2.81
CA ASP A 171 6.35 -0.34 -3.87
C ASP A 171 5.67 -0.69 -5.20
N MET A 172 5.69 0.25 -6.13
CA MET A 172 4.99 0.13 -7.41
C MET A 172 5.45 -1.06 -8.25
N ASN A 173 6.74 -1.46 -8.14
CA ASN A 173 7.25 -2.66 -8.83
C ASN A 173 6.60 -3.92 -8.31
N LYS A 174 6.64 -4.05 -6.98
CA LYS A 174 6.05 -5.21 -6.31
C LYS A 174 4.54 -5.25 -6.48
N LEU A 175 3.90 -4.08 -6.53
CA LEU A 175 2.47 -3.99 -6.80
C LEU A 175 2.15 -4.52 -8.20
N ASN A 176 2.91 -4.11 -9.22
CA ASN A 176 2.72 -4.61 -10.58
C ASN A 176 2.92 -6.12 -10.65
N ASP A 177 4.01 -6.65 -10.05
CA ASP A 177 4.28 -8.09 -9.99
C ASP A 177 3.12 -8.86 -9.31
N VAL A 178 2.52 -8.29 -8.26
CA VAL A 178 1.37 -8.89 -7.58
C VAL A 178 0.13 -8.89 -8.47
N LEU A 179 -0.17 -7.76 -9.13
CA LEU A 179 -1.32 -7.66 -10.03
C LEU A 179 -1.20 -8.62 -11.20
N GLU A 180 -0.03 -8.68 -11.86
CA GLU A 180 0.23 -9.62 -12.97
C GLU A 180 0.11 -11.10 -12.57
N ASN A 181 0.42 -11.43 -11.32
CA ASN A 181 0.36 -12.82 -10.85
C ASN A 181 -1.05 -13.27 -10.41
N TRP A 182 -1.93 -12.32 -10.03
CA TRP A 182 -3.21 -12.68 -9.40
C TRP A 182 -4.46 -12.19 -10.15
N LEU A 183 -4.32 -11.28 -11.15
CA LEU A 183 -5.41 -10.78 -11.98
C LEU A 183 -5.31 -11.23 -13.43
#